data_67f03937f552ea07555a31cd36fe60f6
#
_entry.id   67f03937f552ea07555a31cd36fe60f6
#
_cell.length_a   1.000
_cell.length_b   1.000
_cell.length_c   1.000
_cell.angle_alpha   90.00
_cell.angle_beta   90.00
_cell.angle_gamma   90.00
#
_symmetry.space_group_name_H-M   'P 1'
#
loop_
_entity.id
_entity.type
_entity.pdbx_description
1 polymer ?
#
loop_
_entity_poly.entity_id
_entity_poly.type
_entity_poly.pdbx_seq_one_letter_code
_entity_poly.pdbx_strand_id
1 'polypeptide(L)'
;MVKITALGCGLIGHYVVERLLERGHDLSVVDINPPLPFSAEVNYIQEDALTYASSIEKQSIVLNLLPGSIGDLVRAPLLERSAIIIDLAFSAEDPDKYLEISKRTGGKMLWDIGVAPGLSNMLVAEGKRKLGDLEEVIIKVGGNPTEPDEGWSYMAPFSPSDVIEEYTRPARIVRNHKMLEVDALGDRHLIQVDGYGEMEAFLTDGLRSLLHIGGKNMAEYTVRWPGHIDKWLAEGSQMDLDDWRFDKSRKEFTWLQVKVSSADEELSWILCDEGGPDGSSMARTTGLVTAACALMAVEKPELIPEGINPPEALAVEAFDYVLKYLKNHGININ
;
A
#
# COMPACT_ATOMS: atom_id res chain seq x y z
N MET A 1 20.04 16.64 12.46
CA MET A 1 18.69 16.02 12.32
C MET A 1 18.67 15.27 10.99
N VAL A 2 18.07 14.11 10.96
CA VAL A 2 17.89 13.36 9.71
C VAL A 2 16.84 14.13 8.88
N LYS A 3 17.15 14.40 7.62
CA LYS A 3 16.24 15.10 6.72
C LYS A 3 15.25 14.11 6.11
N ILE A 4 13.97 14.42 6.21
CA ILE A 4 12.90 13.61 5.64
C ILE A 4 12.32 14.37 4.45
N THR A 5 12.16 13.70 3.32
CA THR A 5 11.55 14.28 2.13
C THR A 5 10.41 13.39 1.64
N ALA A 6 9.22 13.93 1.49
CA ALA A 6 8.08 13.27 0.88
C ALA A 6 7.97 13.68 -0.60
N LEU A 7 7.95 12.71 -1.49
CA LEU A 7 7.69 12.89 -2.92
C LEU A 7 6.25 12.47 -3.21
N GLY A 8 5.40 13.43 -3.57
CA GLY A 8 3.97 13.26 -3.73
C GLY A 8 3.17 13.65 -2.47
N CYS A 9 2.11 14.43 -2.65
CA CYS A 9 1.24 14.92 -1.58
C CYS A 9 -0.24 14.83 -1.98
N GLY A 10 -0.64 13.68 -2.54
CA GLY A 10 -2.03 13.34 -2.80
C GLY A 10 -2.79 12.99 -1.51
N LEU A 11 -3.94 12.31 -1.63
CA LEU A 11 -4.81 11.95 -0.49
C LEU A 11 -4.06 11.22 0.62
N ILE A 12 -3.30 10.18 0.29
CA ILE A 12 -2.54 9.39 1.26
C ILE A 12 -1.26 10.13 1.67
N GLY A 13 -0.55 10.75 0.71
CA GLY A 13 0.70 11.45 0.97
C GLY A 13 0.54 12.59 1.95
N HIS A 14 -0.51 13.39 1.83
CA HIS A 14 -0.84 14.45 2.79
C HIS A 14 -1.06 13.89 4.20
N TYR A 15 -1.80 12.78 4.31
CA TYR A 15 -2.03 12.12 5.60
C TYR A 15 -0.72 11.64 6.24
N VAL A 16 0.16 11.01 5.47
CA VAL A 16 1.47 10.54 5.97
C VAL A 16 2.31 11.71 6.48
N VAL A 17 2.36 12.81 5.73
CA VAL A 17 3.09 14.03 6.14
C VAL A 17 2.55 14.56 7.47
N GLU A 18 1.22 14.67 7.63
CA GLU A 18 0.60 15.10 8.88
C GLU A 18 1.00 14.24 10.08
N ARG A 19 1.04 12.90 9.92
CA ARG A 19 1.47 11.99 11.01
C ARG A 19 2.93 12.20 11.43
N LEU A 20 3.80 12.58 10.50
CA LEU A 20 5.19 12.90 10.81
C LEU A 20 5.34 14.29 11.46
N LEU A 21 4.55 15.27 11.04
CA LEU A 21 4.50 16.60 11.66
C LEU A 21 4.04 16.55 13.12
N GLU A 22 3.05 15.71 13.44
CA GLU A 22 2.59 15.50 14.82
C GLU A 22 3.69 14.96 15.74
N ARG A 23 4.70 14.30 15.19
CA ARG A 23 5.88 13.82 15.91
C ARG A 23 7.00 14.87 15.97
N GLY A 24 6.78 16.06 15.42
CA GLY A 24 7.73 17.17 15.46
C GLY A 24 8.92 17.03 14.52
N HIS A 25 8.77 16.25 13.43
CA HIS A 25 9.80 16.14 12.41
C HIS A 25 9.73 17.27 11.40
N ASP A 26 10.90 17.78 11.01
CA ASP A 26 11.03 18.74 9.90
C ASP A 26 10.97 18.00 8.57
N LEU A 27 10.04 18.39 7.70
CA LEU A 27 9.84 17.75 6.41
C LEU A 27 10.00 18.73 5.25
N SER A 28 10.56 18.20 4.16
CA SER A 28 10.39 18.76 2.82
C SER A 28 9.34 17.95 2.08
N VAL A 29 8.40 18.63 1.43
CA VAL A 29 7.35 18.03 0.60
C VAL A 29 7.52 18.51 -0.83
N VAL A 30 7.61 17.58 -1.77
CA VAL A 30 7.77 17.86 -3.20
C VAL A 30 6.54 17.36 -3.94
N ASP A 31 5.84 18.25 -4.61
CA ASP A 31 4.69 17.91 -5.46
C ASP A 31 4.59 18.90 -6.62
N ILE A 32 4.05 18.47 -7.74
CA ILE A 32 3.82 19.31 -8.91
C ILE A 32 2.64 20.28 -8.69
N ASN A 33 1.69 19.87 -7.85
CA ASN A 33 0.51 20.67 -7.51
C ASN A 33 0.83 21.72 -6.45
N PRO A 34 -0.01 22.76 -6.29
CA PRO A 34 0.14 23.72 -5.21
C PRO A 34 -0.07 23.08 -3.82
N PRO A 35 0.51 23.66 -2.75
CA PRO A 35 0.44 23.09 -1.41
C PRO A 35 -0.99 22.99 -0.88
N LEU A 36 -1.28 21.91 -0.19
CA LEU A 36 -2.43 21.78 0.70
C LEU A 36 -2.11 22.39 2.06
N PRO A 37 -3.12 22.79 2.86
CA PRO A 37 -2.90 23.25 4.23
C PRO A 37 -2.31 22.12 5.10
N PHE A 38 -1.31 22.44 5.91
CA PHE A 38 -0.70 21.53 6.89
C PHE A 38 -0.91 22.05 8.31
N SER A 39 -0.87 21.14 9.28
CA SER A 39 -1.02 21.45 10.71
C SER A 39 0.18 22.20 11.30
N ALA A 40 1.35 22.09 10.65
CA ALA A 40 2.59 22.78 11.00
C ALA A 40 3.33 23.25 9.76
N GLU A 41 4.41 24.01 9.94
CA GLU A 41 5.24 24.49 8.84
C GLU A 41 5.98 23.33 8.15
N VAL A 42 5.91 23.30 6.83
CA VAL A 42 6.65 22.39 5.97
C VAL A 42 7.44 23.16 4.92
N ASN A 43 8.60 22.65 4.56
CA ASN A 43 9.33 23.15 3.39
C ASN A 43 8.70 22.60 2.13
N TYR A 44 7.68 23.30 1.59
CA TYR A 44 7.00 22.86 0.37
C TYR A 44 7.73 23.31 -0.89
N ILE A 45 7.99 22.38 -1.79
CA ILE A 45 8.73 22.59 -3.04
C ILE A 45 7.81 22.16 -4.18
N GLN A 46 7.29 23.16 -4.91
CA GLN A 46 6.46 22.89 -6.08
C GLN A 46 7.34 22.59 -7.29
N GLU A 47 7.64 21.31 -7.49
CA GLU A 47 8.54 20.83 -8.53
C GLU A 47 8.16 19.40 -8.96
N ASP A 48 8.59 19.01 -10.15
CA ASP A 48 8.52 17.62 -10.62
C ASP A 48 9.43 16.72 -9.76
N ALA A 49 8.85 15.65 -9.20
CA ALA A 49 9.54 14.75 -8.27
C ALA A 49 10.74 14.02 -8.91
N LEU A 50 10.67 13.68 -10.21
CA LEU A 50 11.76 13.02 -10.91
C LEU A 50 12.97 13.96 -11.08
N THR A 51 12.71 15.22 -11.40
CA THR A 51 13.74 16.25 -11.47
C THR A 51 14.40 16.44 -10.09
N TYR A 52 13.58 16.57 -9.04
CA TYR A 52 14.06 16.79 -7.68
C TYR A 52 14.82 15.59 -7.10
N ALA A 53 14.44 14.37 -7.41
CA ALA A 53 15.04 13.14 -6.86
C ALA A 53 16.58 13.08 -7.05
N SER A 54 17.08 13.59 -8.17
CA SER A 54 18.52 13.64 -8.46
C SER A 54 19.29 14.65 -7.60
N SER A 55 18.62 15.64 -7.03
CA SER A 55 19.19 16.71 -6.21
C SER A 55 19.08 16.47 -4.70
N ILE A 56 18.33 15.45 -4.29
CA ILE A 56 18.12 15.09 -2.87
C ILE A 56 19.46 14.95 -2.13
N GLU A 57 19.48 15.40 -0.88
CA GLU A 57 20.65 15.27 -0.01
C GLU A 57 21.00 13.80 0.21
N LYS A 58 22.31 13.49 0.19
CA LYS A 58 22.76 12.11 0.43
C LYS A 58 22.36 11.61 1.81
N GLN A 59 22.07 10.31 1.89
CA GLN A 59 21.72 9.62 3.14
C GLN A 59 20.46 10.19 3.83
N SER A 60 19.56 10.83 3.08
CA SER A 60 18.27 11.27 3.58
C SER A 60 17.26 10.12 3.63
N ILE A 61 16.19 10.30 4.41
CA ILE A 61 15.01 9.44 4.36
C ILE A 61 14.03 10.03 3.36
N VAL A 62 13.58 9.21 2.42
CA VAL A 62 12.66 9.63 1.35
C VAL A 62 11.42 8.77 1.37
N LEU A 63 10.27 9.41 1.38
CA LEU A 63 8.98 8.76 1.22
C LEU A 63 8.57 8.88 -0.24
N ASN A 64 8.48 7.77 -0.94
CA ASN A 64 7.97 7.73 -2.30
C ASN A 64 6.47 7.46 -2.26
N LEU A 65 5.67 8.54 -2.33
CA LEU A 65 4.20 8.54 -2.23
C LEU A 65 3.54 8.85 -3.58
N LEU A 66 4.30 8.66 -4.66
CA LEU A 66 3.88 8.93 -6.02
C LEU A 66 3.02 7.79 -6.59
N PRO A 67 2.18 8.04 -7.61
CA PRO A 67 1.54 6.98 -8.40
C PRO A 67 2.56 5.99 -8.95
N GLY A 68 2.17 4.72 -9.13
CA GLY A 68 3.08 3.62 -9.45
C GLY A 68 4.00 3.87 -10.64
N SER A 69 3.48 4.42 -11.73
CA SER A 69 4.24 4.69 -12.96
C SER A 69 5.34 5.74 -12.79
N ILE A 70 5.08 6.78 -11.97
CA ILE A 70 6.05 7.85 -11.68
C ILE A 70 6.99 7.42 -10.57
N GLY A 71 6.45 6.73 -9.55
CA GLY A 71 7.22 6.25 -8.39
C GLY A 71 8.35 5.30 -8.76
N ASP A 72 8.18 4.47 -9.78
CA ASP A 72 9.27 3.61 -10.28
C ASP A 72 10.44 4.42 -10.82
N LEU A 73 10.19 5.52 -11.50
CA LEU A 73 11.23 6.34 -12.15
C LEU A 73 12.15 7.06 -11.14
N VAL A 74 11.66 7.37 -9.93
CA VAL A 74 12.48 8.05 -8.90
C VAL A 74 13.37 7.11 -8.11
N ARG A 75 13.14 5.79 -8.12
CA ARG A 75 13.88 4.80 -7.33
C ARG A 75 15.39 4.80 -7.62
N ALA A 76 15.77 4.74 -8.89
CA ALA A 76 17.18 4.74 -9.26
C ALA A 76 17.91 6.02 -8.83
N PRO A 77 17.45 7.24 -9.17
CA PRO A 77 18.07 8.48 -8.69
C PRO A 77 18.20 8.55 -7.16
N LEU A 78 17.19 8.11 -6.42
CA LEU A 78 17.21 8.11 -4.96
C LEU A 78 18.26 7.14 -4.40
N LEU A 79 18.33 5.93 -4.93
CA LEU A 79 19.36 4.95 -4.54
C LEU A 79 20.77 5.44 -4.87
N GLU A 80 20.98 6.16 -5.97
CA GLU A 80 22.28 6.80 -6.30
C GLU A 80 22.71 7.84 -5.25
N ARG A 81 21.74 8.38 -4.48
CA ARG A 81 22.00 9.29 -3.36
C ARG A 81 22.20 8.57 -2.03
N SER A 82 22.25 7.25 -2.01
CA SER A 82 22.34 6.42 -0.79
C SER A 82 21.18 6.72 0.18
N ALA A 83 19.98 7.03 -0.35
CA ALA A 83 18.80 7.31 0.46
C ALA A 83 18.25 6.04 1.14
N ILE A 84 17.50 6.24 2.23
CA ILE A 84 16.59 5.23 2.78
C ILE A 84 15.21 5.55 2.22
N ILE A 85 14.69 4.67 1.39
CA ILE A 85 13.42 4.87 0.69
C ILE A 85 12.33 4.05 1.37
N ILE A 86 11.26 4.72 1.83
CA ILE A 86 10.01 4.10 2.25
C ILE A 86 9.04 4.32 1.09
N ASP A 87 8.75 3.24 0.38
CA ASP A 87 8.13 3.29 -0.94
C ASP A 87 6.71 2.73 -0.91
N LEU A 88 5.74 3.60 -1.19
CA LEU A 88 4.32 3.26 -1.30
C LEU A 88 3.88 3.09 -2.76
N ALA A 89 4.73 3.43 -3.74
CA ALA A 89 4.36 3.43 -5.14
C ALA A 89 4.08 2.01 -5.67
N PHE A 90 2.85 1.77 -6.10
CA PHE A 90 2.37 0.48 -6.63
C PHE A 90 2.73 0.31 -8.10
N SER A 91 4.01 0.11 -8.40
CA SER A 91 4.51 -0.08 -9.77
C SER A 91 4.23 -1.48 -10.32
N ALA A 92 4.19 -1.62 -11.65
CA ALA A 92 3.94 -2.90 -12.31
C ALA A 92 5.04 -3.94 -12.02
N GLU A 93 6.31 -3.51 -11.97
CA GLU A 93 7.46 -4.35 -11.75
C GLU A 93 8.00 -4.22 -10.33
N ASP A 94 8.55 -5.32 -9.82
CA ASP A 94 9.28 -5.33 -8.57
C ASP A 94 10.60 -4.56 -8.70
N PRO A 95 11.09 -3.91 -7.63
CA PRO A 95 12.28 -3.06 -7.70
C PRO A 95 13.61 -3.82 -7.73
N ASP A 96 13.61 -5.13 -7.88
CA ASP A 96 14.82 -5.96 -7.91
C ASP A 96 15.82 -5.56 -9.00
N LYS A 97 15.34 -4.93 -10.09
CA LYS A 97 16.19 -4.35 -11.14
C LYS A 97 17.16 -3.29 -10.62
N TYR A 98 16.94 -2.74 -9.43
CA TYR A 98 17.78 -1.72 -8.79
C TYR A 98 18.76 -2.29 -7.74
N LEU A 99 18.80 -3.60 -7.51
CA LEU A 99 19.65 -4.25 -6.50
C LEU A 99 21.14 -3.87 -6.65
N GLU A 100 21.65 -3.80 -7.88
CA GLU A 100 23.07 -3.45 -8.11
C GLU A 100 23.37 -2.00 -7.73
N ILE A 101 22.43 -1.08 -7.92
CA ILE A 101 22.57 0.31 -7.46
C ILE A 101 22.64 0.34 -5.94
N SER A 102 21.68 -0.31 -5.27
CA SER A 102 21.64 -0.38 -3.81
C SER A 102 22.91 -0.96 -3.21
N LYS A 103 23.41 -2.09 -3.73
CA LYS A 103 24.68 -2.71 -3.28
C LYS A 103 25.87 -1.77 -3.42
N ARG A 104 25.95 -1.03 -4.54
CA ARG A 104 27.07 -0.12 -4.81
C ARG A 104 27.05 1.13 -3.96
N THR A 105 25.88 1.66 -3.67
CA THR A 105 25.71 2.96 -3.00
C THR A 105 25.44 2.85 -1.50
N GLY A 106 24.96 1.69 -1.03
CA GLY A 106 24.46 1.49 0.33
C GLY A 106 23.07 2.09 0.53
N GLY A 107 22.37 2.49 -0.53
CA GLY A 107 20.97 2.91 -0.47
C GLY A 107 20.05 1.75 -0.11
N LYS A 108 19.01 2.03 0.69
CA LYS A 108 18.04 1.05 1.17
C LYS A 108 16.67 1.37 0.66
N MET A 109 15.85 0.35 0.45
CA MET A 109 14.44 0.52 0.10
C MET A 109 13.59 -0.52 0.82
N LEU A 110 12.51 -0.02 1.44
CA LEU A 110 11.41 -0.84 1.90
C LEU A 110 10.20 -0.46 1.02
N TRP A 111 9.75 -1.39 0.18
CA TRP A 111 8.77 -1.11 -0.87
C TRP A 111 7.43 -1.81 -0.64
N ASP A 112 6.38 -1.39 -1.34
CA ASP A 112 5.01 -1.83 -1.17
C ASP A 112 4.50 -1.63 0.29
N ILE A 113 4.77 -0.47 0.89
CA ILE A 113 4.47 -0.18 2.30
C ILE A 113 3.11 0.50 2.46
N GLY A 114 2.05 -0.23 2.17
CA GLY A 114 0.66 0.16 2.35
C GLY A 114 -0.13 -0.80 3.24
N VAL A 115 -1.45 -0.81 3.10
CA VAL A 115 -2.32 -1.77 3.78
C VAL A 115 -2.29 -3.13 3.06
N ALA A 116 -2.41 -3.14 1.74
CA ALA A 116 -2.27 -4.29 0.84
C ALA A 116 -1.91 -3.79 -0.57
N PRO A 117 -0.70 -4.08 -1.05
CA PRO A 117 0.40 -4.73 -0.35
C PRO A 117 0.96 -3.91 0.83
N GLY A 118 1.61 -4.59 1.75
CA GLY A 118 2.25 -3.99 2.93
C GLY A 118 1.91 -4.71 4.21
N LEU A 119 0.93 -4.23 4.96
CA LEU A 119 0.44 -4.90 6.18
C LEU A 119 -0.01 -6.34 5.89
N SER A 120 -0.69 -6.56 4.78
CA SER A 120 -1.08 -7.91 4.33
C SER A 120 0.13 -8.84 4.22
N ASN A 121 1.23 -8.37 3.63
CA ASN A 121 2.47 -9.13 3.48
C ASN A 121 3.10 -9.47 4.84
N MET A 122 3.15 -8.50 5.74
CA MET A 122 3.66 -8.69 7.10
C MET A 122 2.83 -9.73 7.87
N LEU A 123 1.50 -9.71 7.72
CA LEU A 123 0.59 -10.70 8.34
C LEU A 123 0.79 -12.11 7.76
N VAL A 124 1.00 -12.24 6.44
CA VAL A 124 1.33 -13.53 5.81
C VAL A 124 2.67 -14.04 6.33
N ALA A 125 3.70 -13.19 6.46
CA ALA A 125 4.98 -13.57 7.04
C ALA A 125 4.84 -14.05 8.49
N GLU A 126 4.03 -13.36 9.29
CA GLU A 126 3.71 -13.79 10.66
C GLU A 126 2.99 -15.13 10.69
N GLY A 127 2.05 -15.35 9.76
CA GLY A 127 1.38 -16.63 9.58
C GLY A 127 2.37 -17.75 9.26
N LYS A 128 3.26 -17.52 8.29
CA LYS A 128 4.32 -18.48 7.95
C LYS A 128 5.24 -18.78 9.13
N ARG A 129 5.59 -17.76 9.89
CA ARG A 129 6.43 -17.94 11.09
C ARG A 129 5.76 -18.84 12.14
N LYS A 130 4.43 -18.75 12.28
CA LYS A 130 3.65 -19.55 13.25
C LYS A 130 3.33 -20.95 12.75
N LEU A 131 2.94 -21.08 11.48
CA LEU A 131 2.41 -22.32 10.92
C LEU A 131 3.45 -23.15 10.14
N GLY A 132 4.59 -22.55 9.74
CA GLY A 132 5.58 -23.21 8.89
C GLY A 132 5.16 -23.21 7.42
N ASP A 133 5.00 -24.40 6.84
CA ASP A 133 4.62 -24.53 5.42
C ASP A 133 3.15 -24.13 5.20
N LEU A 134 2.94 -23.25 4.25
CA LEU A 134 1.61 -22.69 3.96
C LEU A 134 0.92 -23.49 2.83
N GLU A 135 -0.24 -24.07 3.14
CA GLU A 135 -1.13 -24.70 2.15
C GLU A 135 -1.94 -23.67 1.39
N GLU A 136 -2.43 -22.65 2.08
CA GLU A 136 -3.24 -21.59 1.47
C GLU A 136 -2.92 -20.21 2.03
N VAL A 137 -2.91 -19.21 1.15
CA VAL A 137 -2.86 -17.78 1.49
C VAL A 137 -3.93 -17.05 0.69
N ILE A 138 -4.89 -16.46 1.37
CA ILE A 138 -5.95 -15.65 0.77
C ILE A 138 -5.91 -14.26 1.40
N ILE A 139 -5.73 -13.26 0.54
CA ILE A 139 -5.82 -11.85 0.91
C ILE A 139 -7.05 -11.27 0.22
N LYS A 140 -7.88 -10.54 0.95
CA LYS A 140 -9.01 -9.79 0.41
C LYS A 140 -8.96 -8.38 0.95
N VAL A 141 -9.02 -7.38 0.07
CA VAL A 141 -8.93 -5.97 0.46
C VAL A 141 -9.86 -5.11 -0.38
N GLY A 142 -10.42 -4.07 0.22
CA GLY A 142 -11.21 -3.10 -0.50
C GLY A 142 -11.43 -1.82 0.27
N GLY A 143 -11.40 -0.69 -0.44
CA GLY A 143 -11.88 0.60 0.03
C GLY A 143 -13.16 0.96 -0.73
N ASN A 144 -14.25 1.19 -0.03
CA ASN A 144 -15.57 1.35 -0.64
C ASN A 144 -16.40 2.40 0.12
N PRO A 145 -17.35 3.08 -0.54
CA PRO A 145 -18.40 3.81 0.20
C PRO A 145 -19.18 2.82 1.08
N THR A 146 -19.70 3.29 2.24
CA THR A 146 -20.45 2.46 3.19
C THR A 146 -21.78 1.92 2.63
N GLU A 147 -22.30 2.54 1.57
CA GLU A 147 -23.51 2.14 0.88
C GLU A 147 -23.29 2.20 -0.63
N PRO A 148 -23.85 1.24 -1.39
CA PRO A 148 -23.85 1.32 -2.85
C PRO A 148 -24.73 2.47 -3.33
N ASP A 149 -24.50 2.93 -4.55
CA ASP A 149 -25.31 3.97 -5.21
C ASP A 149 -25.77 3.51 -6.61
N GLU A 150 -26.57 4.34 -7.30
CA GLU A 150 -27.00 4.08 -8.67
C GLU A 150 -25.89 4.31 -9.70
N GLY A 151 -24.75 4.90 -9.28
CA GLY A 151 -23.59 5.18 -10.11
C GLY A 151 -22.60 4.01 -10.15
N TRP A 152 -21.36 4.28 -9.79
CA TRP A 152 -20.30 3.27 -9.75
C TRP A 152 -20.25 2.46 -8.46
N SER A 153 -20.97 2.87 -7.41
CA SER A 153 -20.84 2.33 -6.05
C SER A 153 -19.38 2.30 -5.56
N TYR A 154 -18.59 3.24 -6.06
CA TYR A 154 -17.17 3.35 -5.84
C TYR A 154 -16.70 4.81 -5.90
N MET A 155 -15.65 5.11 -5.18
CA MET A 155 -14.82 6.31 -5.33
C MET A 155 -13.38 5.93 -5.04
N ALA A 156 -12.44 6.40 -5.86
CA ALA A 156 -11.05 6.02 -5.73
C ALA A 156 -10.40 6.70 -4.51
N PRO A 157 -9.99 5.94 -3.50
CA PRO A 157 -9.37 6.50 -2.30
C PRO A 157 -7.88 6.84 -2.49
N PHE A 158 -7.34 6.51 -3.67
CA PHE A 158 -5.98 6.81 -4.13
C PHE A 158 -6.02 7.13 -5.64
N SER A 159 -4.91 7.00 -6.36
CA SER A 159 -4.82 7.31 -7.79
C SER A 159 -5.83 6.49 -8.63
N PRO A 160 -6.80 7.12 -9.33
CA PRO A 160 -7.72 6.39 -10.20
C PRO A 160 -7.03 5.62 -11.33
N SER A 161 -5.88 6.11 -11.82
CA SER A 161 -5.09 5.41 -12.84
C SER A 161 -4.53 4.09 -12.32
N ASP A 162 -4.10 4.04 -11.06
CA ASP A 162 -3.59 2.81 -10.45
C ASP A 162 -4.72 1.78 -10.25
N VAL A 163 -5.96 2.24 -10.00
CA VAL A 163 -7.15 1.35 -9.97
C VAL A 163 -7.43 0.76 -11.35
N ILE A 164 -7.30 1.55 -12.41
CA ILE A 164 -7.46 1.02 -13.79
C ILE A 164 -6.38 -0.03 -14.10
N GLU A 165 -5.13 0.23 -13.70
CA GLU A 165 -4.07 -0.77 -13.84
C GLU A 165 -4.37 -2.05 -13.06
N GLU A 166 -4.91 -1.92 -11.84
CA GLU A 166 -5.35 -3.06 -11.03
C GLU A 166 -6.41 -3.91 -11.74
N TYR A 167 -7.34 -3.28 -12.49
CA TYR A 167 -8.42 -3.99 -13.18
C TYR A 167 -8.02 -4.55 -14.56
N THR A 168 -6.91 -4.12 -15.11
CA THR A 168 -6.48 -4.49 -16.47
C THR A 168 -5.21 -5.35 -16.50
N ARG A 169 -4.36 -5.25 -15.47
CA ARG A 169 -3.14 -6.04 -15.38
C ARG A 169 -3.48 -7.49 -14.99
N PRO A 170 -2.95 -8.50 -15.74
CA PRO A 170 -3.11 -9.89 -15.35
C PRO A 170 -2.68 -10.16 -13.91
N ALA A 171 -3.47 -10.95 -13.20
CA ALA A 171 -3.20 -11.31 -11.81
C ALA A 171 -2.24 -12.50 -11.74
N ARG A 172 -1.18 -12.35 -10.95
CA ARG A 172 -0.26 -13.44 -10.62
C ARG A 172 -0.77 -14.16 -9.37
N ILE A 173 -1.02 -15.46 -9.49
CA ILE A 173 -1.47 -16.31 -8.39
C ILE A 173 -0.56 -17.52 -8.27
N VAL A 174 -0.66 -18.27 -7.16
CA VAL A 174 0.04 -19.53 -6.99
C VAL A 174 -1.00 -20.67 -6.90
N ARG A 175 -0.82 -21.74 -7.67
CA ARG A 175 -1.60 -23.00 -7.56
C ARG A 175 -0.64 -24.18 -7.59
N ASN A 176 -0.73 -25.04 -6.56
CA ASN A 176 0.15 -26.20 -6.41
C ASN A 176 1.64 -25.85 -6.53
N HIS A 177 2.08 -24.81 -5.81
CA HIS A 177 3.45 -24.25 -5.81
C HIS A 177 3.92 -23.68 -7.16
N LYS A 178 3.02 -23.46 -8.10
CA LYS A 178 3.36 -22.87 -9.40
C LYS A 178 2.71 -21.50 -9.54
N MET A 179 3.50 -20.52 -9.88
CA MET A 179 3.00 -19.21 -10.28
C MET A 179 2.27 -19.35 -11.61
N LEU A 180 1.10 -18.78 -11.69
CA LEU A 180 0.26 -18.66 -12.88
C LEU A 180 -0.13 -17.22 -13.06
N GLU A 181 -0.18 -16.78 -14.30
CA GLU A 181 -0.77 -15.52 -14.70
C GLU A 181 -2.17 -15.80 -15.24
N VAL A 182 -3.16 -15.11 -14.71
CA VAL A 182 -4.57 -15.27 -15.05
C VAL A 182 -5.20 -13.92 -15.35
N ASP A 183 -6.32 -13.90 -16.02
CA ASP A 183 -7.02 -12.65 -16.32
C ASP A 183 -7.38 -11.92 -15.02
N ALA A 184 -7.17 -10.61 -15.01
CA ALA A 184 -7.69 -9.75 -13.96
C ALA A 184 -9.22 -9.88 -13.89
N LEU A 185 -9.79 -9.55 -12.72
CA LEU A 185 -11.23 -9.66 -12.46
C LEU A 185 -11.80 -11.11 -12.56
N GLY A 186 -10.92 -12.12 -12.63
CA GLY A 186 -11.33 -13.53 -12.62
C GLY A 186 -11.74 -14.02 -11.23
N ASP A 187 -12.23 -15.26 -11.16
CA ASP A 187 -12.62 -15.96 -9.91
C ASP A 187 -13.58 -15.13 -9.03
N ARG A 188 -14.53 -14.46 -9.69
CA ARG A 188 -15.53 -13.59 -9.00
C ARG A 188 -16.43 -14.43 -8.11
N HIS A 189 -16.58 -13.98 -6.87
CA HIS A 189 -17.48 -14.64 -5.91
C HIS A 189 -17.98 -13.65 -4.85
N LEU A 190 -19.17 -13.96 -4.31
CA LEU A 190 -19.75 -13.17 -3.24
C LEU A 190 -19.17 -13.58 -1.89
N ILE A 191 -18.94 -12.59 -1.04
CA ILE A 191 -18.46 -12.76 0.33
C ILE A 191 -19.32 -11.95 1.28
N GLN A 192 -19.34 -12.33 2.56
CA GLN A 192 -19.96 -11.52 3.61
C GLN A 192 -18.92 -10.67 4.30
N VAL A 193 -19.16 -9.38 4.37
CA VAL A 193 -18.32 -8.42 5.10
C VAL A 193 -19.13 -7.90 6.29
N ASP A 194 -18.64 -8.15 7.50
CA ASP A 194 -19.33 -7.77 8.73
C ASP A 194 -19.61 -6.26 8.75
N GLY A 195 -20.86 -5.90 9.04
CA GLY A 195 -21.33 -4.52 9.07
C GLY A 195 -21.81 -3.97 7.72
N TYR A 196 -21.44 -4.59 6.59
CA TYR A 196 -21.74 -4.11 5.23
C TYR A 196 -22.57 -5.10 4.41
N GLY A 197 -22.57 -6.39 4.76
CA GLY A 197 -23.32 -7.42 4.06
C GLY A 197 -22.55 -8.06 2.90
N GLU A 198 -23.28 -8.36 1.82
CA GLU A 198 -22.73 -9.06 0.67
C GLU A 198 -21.91 -8.14 -0.22
N MET A 199 -20.67 -8.55 -0.50
CA MET A 199 -19.74 -7.87 -1.41
C MET A 199 -19.17 -8.85 -2.43
N GLU A 200 -18.59 -8.35 -3.52
CA GLU A 200 -17.99 -9.14 -4.56
C GLU A 200 -16.47 -9.08 -4.48
N ALA A 201 -15.83 -10.24 -4.43
CA ALA A 201 -14.38 -10.40 -4.50
C ALA A 201 -13.96 -10.89 -5.88
N PHE A 202 -12.86 -10.38 -6.42
CA PHE A 202 -12.30 -10.76 -7.72
C PHE A 202 -10.78 -10.65 -7.71
N LEU A 203 -10.10 -11.44 -8.53
CA LEU A 203 -8.64 -11.51 -8.59
C LEU A 203 -8.02 -10.21 -9.08
N THR A 204 -6.97 -9.78 -8.37
CA THR A 204 -6.07 -8.69 -8.75
C THR A 204 -4.61 -9.06 -8.47
N ASP A 205 -3.64 -8.29 -9.02
CA ASP A 205 -2.20 -8.60 -8.92
C ASP A 205 -1.57 -8.06 -7.63
N GLY A 206 -2.16 -8.36 -6.48
CA GLY A 206 -1.75 -7.84 -5.18
C GLY A 206 -0.82 -8.73 -4.36
N LEU A 207 -0.54 -9.98 -4.78
CA LEU A 207 0.41 -10.85 -4.07
C LEU A 207 1.83 -10.31 -4.09
N ARG A 208 2.26 -9.73 -5.20
CA ARG A 208 3.55 -9.07 -5.34
C ARG A 208 4.70 -9.97 -4.90
N SER A 209 5.58 -9.47 -4.02
CA SER A 209 6.71 -10.22 -3.46
C SER A 209 6.31 -11.51 -2.74
N LEU A 210 5.08 -11.63 -2.23
CA LEU A 210 4.59 -12.87 -1.62
C LEU A 210 4.64 -14.07 -2.57
N LEU A 211 4.66 -13.87 -3.89
CA LEU A 211 4.87 -14.95 -4.86
C LEU A 211 6.11 -15.81 -4.54
N HIS A 212 7.08 -15.25 -3.81
CA HIS A 212 8.32 -15.91 -3.42
C HIS A 212 8.30 -16.45 -1.98
N ILE A 213 7.24 -16.24 -1.21
CA ILE A 213 7.18 -16.70 0.19
C ILE A 213 7.05 -18.22 0.35
N GLY A 214 6.60 -18.91 -0.71
CA GLY A 214 6.56 -20.38 -0.73
C GLY A 214 5.26 -20.97 -0.18
N GLY A 215 4.10 -20.44 -0.56
CA GLY A 215 2.79 -21.06 -0.32
C GLY A 215 2.40 -22.03 -1.44
N LYS A 216 1.54 -23.03 -1.15
CA LYS A 216 1.05 -23.98 -2.15
C LYS A 216 -0.03 -23.37 -3.03
N ASN A 217 -1.00 -22.69 -2.44
CA ASN A 217 -2.04 -21.95 -3.15
C ASN A 217 -2.11 -20.54 -2.59
N MET A 218 -2.06 -19.52 -3.45
CA MET A 218 -2.05 -18.14 -3.00
C MET A 218 -2.83 -17.27 -3.99
N ALA A 219 -3.67 -16.39 -3.47
CA ALA A 219 -4.42 -15.43 -4.26
C ALA A 219 -4.69 -14.14 -3.45
N GLU A 220 -4.76 -13.05 -4.17
CA GLU A 220 -5.25 -11.79 -3.64
C GLU A 220 -6.49 -11.36 -4.43
N TYR A 221 -7.46 -10.82 -3.73
CA TYR A 221 -8.74 -10.38 -4.27
C TYR A 221 -9.03 -8.94 -3.84
N THR A 222 -9.40 -8.12 -4.80
CA THR A 222 -10.02 -6.84 -4.50
C THR A 222 -11.52 -7.04 -4.24
N VAL A 223 -12.06 -6.25 -3.31
CA VAL A 223 -13.44 -6.33 -2.85
C VAL A 223 -14.19 -5.05 -3.20
N ARG A 224 -15.34 -5.18 -3.87
CA ARG A 224 -16.22 -4.07 -4.26
C ARG A 224 -17.69 -4.42 -4.02
N TRP A 225 -18.55 -3.43 -4.11
CA TRP A 225 -20.00 -3.66 -4.14
C TRP A 225 -20.38 -4.53 -5.36
N PRO A 226 -21.35 -5.47 -5.21
CA PRO A 226 -21.85 -6.27 -6.33
C PRO A 226 -22.35 -5.40 -7.48
N GLY A 227 -22.02 -5.77 -8.71
CA GLY A 227 -22.37 -5.02 -9.91
C GLY A 227 -21.35 -3.96 -10.35
N HIS A 228 -20.40 -3.59 -9.50
CA HIS A 228 -19.34 -2.64 -9.88
C HIS A 228 -18.51 -3.16 -11.06
N ILE A 229 -18.10 -4.43 -11.02
CA ILE A 229 -17.30 -5.03 -12.09
C ILE A 229 -18.12 -5.27 -13.36
N ASP A 230 -19.41 -5.59 -13.25
CA ASP A 230 -20.27 -5.70 -14.43
C ASP A 230 -20.38 -4.35 -15.16
N LYS A 231 -20.52 -3.27 -14.40
CA LYS A 231 -20.52 -1.90 -14.96
C LYS A 231 -19.18 -1.55 -15.56
N TRP A 232 -18.07 -1.88 -14.90
CA TRP A 232 -16.72 -1.66 -15.44
C TRP A 232 -16.52 -2.39 -16.78
N LEU A 233 -16.92 -3.63 -16.89
CA LEU A 233 -16.82 -4.42 -18.12
C LEU A 233 -17.70 -3.87 -19.24
N ALA A 234 -18.83 -3.27 -18.91
CA ALA A 234 -19.74 -2.69 -19.89
C ALA A 234 -19.36 -1.26 -20.33
N GLU A 235 -18.89 -0.43 -19.42
CA GLU A 235 -18.79 1.02 -19.61
C GLU A 235 -17.38 1.58 -19.33
N GLY A 236 -16.47 0.81 -18.71
CA GLY A 236 -15.17 1.29 -18.21
C GLY A 236 -14.28 1.93 -19.26
N SER A 237 -14.37 1.51 -20.53
CA SER A 237 -13.63 2.13 -21.63
C SER A 237 -14.11 3.56 -21.99
N GLN A 238 -15.27 3.97 -21.50
CA GLN A 238 -15.88 5.28 -21.74
C GLN A 238 -15.95 6.13 -20.45
N MET A 239 -15.47 5.59 -19.34
CA MET A 239 -15.50 6.25 -18.04
C MET A 239 -14.57 7.47 -18.01
N ASP A 240 -15.05 8.58 -17.43
CA ASP A 240 -14.20 9.68 -17.02
C ASP A 240 -13.57 9.38 -15.65
N LEU A 241 -12.29 9.66 -15.45
CA LEU A 241 -11.63 9.50 -14.13
C LEU A 241 -12.32 10.33 -13.03
N ASP A 242 -12.97 11.43 -13.39
CA ASP A 242 -13.76 12.23 -12.47
C ASP A 242 -15.00 11.49 -11.92
N ASP A 243 -15.49 10.45 -12.59
CA ASP A 243 -16.59 9.61 -12.10
C ASP A 243 -16.22 8.86 -10.80
N TRP A 244 -14.92 8.60 -10.61
CA TRP A 244 -14.38 7.96 -9.40
C TRP A 244 -13.71 8.95 -8.44
N ARG A 245 -13.95 10.24 -8.63
CA ARG A 245 -13.37 11.25 -7.76
C ARG A 245 -13.78 11.04 -6.31
N PHE A 246 -12.79 11.05 -5.41
CA PHE A 246 -13.03 10.88 -3.98
C PHE A 246 -13.87 12.04 -3.42
N ASP A 247 -15.03 11.71 -2.85
CA ASP A 247 -15.94 12.66 -2.19
C ASP A 247 -15.81 12.52 -0.68
N LYS A 248 -15.18 13.50 -0.03
CA LYS A 248 -15.00 13.54 1.42
C LYS A 248 -16.30 13.63 2.22
N SER A 249 -17.43 13.96 1.58
CA SER A 249 -18.75 14.02 2.23
C SER A 249 -19.43 12.66 2.35
N ARG A 250 -18.99 11.67 1.55
CA ARG A 250 -19.49 10.30 1.60
C ARG A 250 -18.72 9.51 2.65
N LYS A 251 -19.47 8.78 3.47
CA LYS A 251 -18.86 7.78 4.36
C LYS A 251 -18.27 6.64 3.55
N GLU A 252 -17.13 6.15 3.98
CA GLU A 252 -16.42 5.07 3.32
C GLU A 252 -15.70 4.21 4.36
N PHE A 253 -15.30 3.03 3.95
CA PHE A 253 -14.55 2.11 4.80
C PHE A 253 -13.47 1.39 4.00
N THR A 254 -12.42 1.00 4.69
CA THR A 254 -11.42 0.06 4.20
C THR A 254 -11.52 -1.23 5.00
N TRP A 255 -11.60 -2.34 4.29
CA TRP A 255 -11.64 -3.67 4.87
C TRP A 255 -10.51 -4.53 4.31
N LEU A 256 -9.83 -5.26 5.19
CA LEU A 256 -8.78 -6.21 4.84
C LEU A 256 -9.03 -7.51 5.60
N GLN A 257 -8.93 -8.63 4.91
CA GLN A 257 -8.81 -9.96 5.50
C GLN A 257 -7.55 -10.64 4.96
N VAL A 258 -6.74 -11.16 5.86
CA VAL A 258 -5.62 -12.05 5.53
C VAL A 258 -5.89 -13.39 6.20
N LYS A 259 -5.94 -14.44 5.41
CA LYS A 259 -6.15 -15.81 5.86
C LYS A 259 -4.98 -16.67 5.38
N VAL A 260 -4.38 -17.41 6.29
CA VAL A 260 -3.31 -18.36 5.98
C VAL A 260 -3.61 -19.69 6.66
N SER A 261 -3.32 -20.80 5.99
CA SER A 261 -3.46 -22.13 6.60
C SER A 261 -2.25 -23.01 6.30
N SER A 262 -1.96 -23.88 7.25
CA SER A 262 -1.15 -25.09 7.04
C SER A 262 -2.07 -26.30 6.84
N ALA A 263 -1.50 -27.50 6.88
CA ALA A 263 -2.31 -28.74 6.79
C ALA A 263 -3.25 -28.91 8.01
N ASP A 264 -2.89 -28.38 9.18
CA ASP A 264 -3.55 -28.66 10.45
C ASP A 264 -4.20 -27.43 11.08
N GLU A 265 -3.73 -26.22 10.77
CA GLU A 265 -4.14 -24.99 11.46
C GLU A 265 -4.41 -23.87 10.47
N GLU A 266 -5.26 -22.93 10.89
CA GLU A 266 -5.62 -21.73 10.15
C GLU A 266 -5.50 -20.50 11.03
N LEU A 267 -4.96 -19.41 10.48
CA LEU A 267 -4.96 -18.10 11.08
C LEU A 267 -5.66 -17.10 10.15
N SER A 268 -6.44 -16.21 10.75
CA SER A 268 -7.12 -15.13 10.03
C SER A 268 -6.98 -13.82 10.79
N TRP A 269 -6.78 -12.73 10.05
CA TRP A 269 -6.76 -11.38 10.57
C TRP A 269 -7.75 -10.53 9.76
N ILE A 270 -8.51 -9.73 10.47
CA ILE A 270 -9.47 -8.78 9.87
C ILE A 270 -9.18 -7.38 10.40
N LEU A 271 -9.11 -6.44 9.48
CA LEU A 271 -9.08 -5.02 9.75
C LEU A 271 -10.29 -4.38 9.07
N CYS A 272 -10.99 -3.49 9.80
CA CYS A 272 -12.01 -2.63 9.24
C CYS A 272 -11.86 -1.23 9.85
N ASP A 273 -11.80 -0.21 9.02
CA ASP A 273 -11.74 1.20 9.43
C ASP A 273 -12.73 2.03 8.59
N GLU A 274 -13.51 2.89 9.24
CA GLU A 274 -14.48 3.78 8.58
C GLU A 274 -13.94 5.21 8.40
N GLY A 275 -12.64 5.39 8.58
CA GLY A 275 -12.05 6.72 8.62
C GLY A 275 -12.32 7.44 9.93
N GLY A 276 -11.96 8.70 9.97
CA GLY A 276 -12.10 9.53 11.15
C GLY A 276 -11.92 11.01 10.84
N PRO A 277 -11.95 11.84 11.88
CA PRO A 277 -11.76 13.28 11.71
C PRO A 277 -10.36 13.64 11.17
N ASP A 278 -9.41 12.72 11.29
CA ASP A 278 -8.02 12.86 10.86
C ASP A 278 -7.76 12.36 9.43
N GLY A 279 -8.68 11.61 8.83
CA GLY A 279 -8.50 11.13 7.45
C GLY A 279 -9.53 10.09 7.00
N SER A 280 -9.55 9.83 5.71
CA SER A 280 -10.33 8.72 5.12
C SER A 280 -9.78 7.37 5.59
N SER A 281 -10.60 6.32 5.50
CA SER A 281 -10.22 4.98 5.94
C SER A 281 -8.97 4.47 5.22
N MET A 282 -8.89 4.67 3.90
CA MET A 282 -7.72 4.26 3.13
C MET A 282 -6.48 5.10 3.46
N ALA A 283 -6.65 6.42 3.65
CA ALA A 283 -5.53 7.27 4.06
C ALA A 283 -5.01 6.86 5.45
N ARG A 284 -5.90 6.47 6.37
CA ARG A 284 -5.53 5.96 7.68
C ARG A 284 -4.86 4.60 7.60
N THR A 285 -5.49 3.61 6.99
CA THR A 285 -4.98 2.22 6.96
C THR A 285 -3.67 2.12 6.19
N THR A 286 -3.59 2.70 4.99
CA THR A 286 -2.37 2.73 4.18
C THR A 286 -1.33 3.69 4.75
N GLY A 287 -1.73 4.93 5.05
CA GLY A 287 -0.82 5.98 5.48
C GLY A 287 -0.18 5.72 6.85
N LEU A 288 -0.90 5.07 7.79
CA LEU A 288 -0.31 4.72 9.09
C LEU A 288 0.76 3.62 8.99
N VAL A 289 0.61 2.66 8.07
CA VAL A 289 1.67 1.68 7.81
C VAL A 289 2.91 2.37 7.26
N THR A 290 2.74 3.24 6.26
CA THR A 290 3.82 4.03 5.67
C THR A 290 4.48 4.94 6.70
N ALA A 291 3.68 5.67 7.50
CA ALA A 291 4.19 6.55 8.55
C ALA A 291 4.94 5.80 9.65
N ALA A 292 4.46 4.61 10.06
CA ALA A 292 5.16 3.76 11.01
C ALA A 292 6.54 3.35 10.49
N CYS A 293 6.65 2.92 9.23
CA CYS A 293 7.92 2.56 8.62
C CYS A 293 8.84 3.78 8.44
N ALA A 294 8.29 4.96 8.13
CA ALA A 294 9.06 6.19 8.05
C ALA A 294 9.63 6.60 9.42
N LEU A 295 8.81 6.55 10.48
CA LEU A 295 9.24 6.83 11.85
C LEU A 295 10.27 5.78 12.31
N MET A 296 10.07 4.52 11.98
CA MET A 296 11.05 3.46 12.27
C MET A 296 12.39 3.75 11.61
N ALA A 297 12.41 4.23 10.36
CA ALA A 297 13.65 4.61 9.68
C ALA A 297 14.38 5.77 10.38
N VAL A 298 13.66 6.65 11.10
CA VAL A 298 14.23 7.75 11.88
C VAL A 298 14.66 7.31 13.27
N GLU A 299 13.75 6.63 13.99
CA GLU A 299 13.90 6.34 15.42
C GLU A 299 14.70 5.06 15.68
N LYS A 300 14.64 4.09 14.75
CA LYS A 300 15.23 2.75 14.84
C LYS A 300 15.80 2.29 13.49
N PRO A 301 16.74 3.03 12.90
CA PRO A 301 17.25 2.76 11.54
C PRO A 301 17.85 1.35 11.39
N GLU A 302 18.25 0.72 12.48
CA GLU A 302 18.74 -0.66 12.53
C GLU A 302 17.65 -1.70 12.17
N LEU A 303 16.36 -1.34 12.28
CA LEU A 303 15.25 -2.20 11.90
C LEU A 303 14.95 -2.16 10.39
N ILE A 304 15.51 -1.19 9.67
CA ILE A 304 15.39 -1.14 8.20
C ILE A 304 16.48 -2.03 7.60
N PRO A 305 16.11 -3.13 6.95
CA PRO A 305 17.07 -4.07 6.41
C PRO A 305 17.91 -3.46 5.29
N GLU A 306 19.15 -3.98 5.11
CA GLU A 306 20.04 -3.55 4.05
C GLU A 306 19.51 -3.97 2.67
N GLY A 307 19.69 -3.11 1.68
CA GLY A 307 19.32 -3.40 0.30
C GLY A 307 17.86 -3.03 -0.01
N ILE A 308 17.25 -3.78 -0.92
CA ILE A 308 15.85 -3.58 -1.37
C ILE A 308 15.03 -4.72 -0.81
N ASN A 309 14.03 -4.40 -0.01
CA ASN A 309 13.29 -5.39 0.75
C ASN A 309 11.77 -5.17 0.66
N PRO A 310 10.99 -6.25 0.51
CA PRO A 310 9.55 -6.22 0.65
C PRO A 310 9.11 -6.22 2.13
N PRO A 311 7.82 -5.95 2.42
CA PRO A 311 7.31 -5.86 3.79
C PRO A 311 7.49 -7.14 4.61
N GLU A 312 7.35 -8.31 3.99
CA GLU A 312 7.50 -9.62 4.64
C GLU A 312 8.94 -9.96 5.05
N ALA A 313 9.92 -9.18 4.58
CA ALA A 313 11.31 -9.31 5.01
C ALA A 313 11.60 -8.62 6.35
N LEU A 314 10.67 -7.84 6.88
CA LEU A 314 10.82 -7.18 8.16
C LEU A 314 10.90 -8.19 9.31
N ALA A 315 11.84 -7.94 10.22
CA ALA A 315 11.96 -8.70 11.46
C ALA A 315 10.72 -8.52 12.35
N VAL A 316 10.47 -9.47 13.24
CA VAL A 316 9.32 -9.45 14.18
C VAL A 316 9.25 -8.14 14.96
N GLU A 317 10.39 -7.63 15.43
CA GLU A 317 10.42 -6.35 16.17
C GLU A 317 9.94 -5.17 15.33
N ALA A 318 10.26 -5.13 14.03
CA ALA A 318 9.78 -4.12 13.11
C ALA A 318 8.27 -4.26 12.85
N PHE A 319 7.79 -5.48 12.67
CA PHE A 319 6.36 -5.76 12.56
C PHE A 319 5.58 -5.34 13.82
N ASP A 320 6.08 -5.69 15.01
CA ASP A 320 5.48 -5.28 16.28
C ASP A 320 5.44 -3.76 16.44
N TYR A 321 6.47 -3.05 15.95
CA TYR A 321 6.49 -1.59 15.92
C TYR A 321 5.33 -1.04 15.06
N VAL A 322 5.13 -1.58 13.86
CA VAL A 322 4.03 -1.19 12.95
C VAL A 322 2.68 -1.48 13.62
N LEU A 323 2.46 -2.69 14.15
CA LEU A 323 1.20 -3.05 14.81
C LEU A 323 0.88 -2.14 15.99
N LYS A 324 1.87 -1.84 16.82
CA LYS A 324 1.72 -0.94 17.97
C LYS A 324 1.35 0.47 17.50
N TYR A 325 1.97 0.95 16.43
CA TYR A 325 1.66 2.26 15.88
C TYR A 325 0.22 2.32 15.36
N LEU A 326 -0.21 1.34 14.60
CA LEU A 326 -1.59 1.21 14.11
C LEU A 326 -2.59 1.22 15.27
N LYS A 327 -2.36 0.39 16.27
CA LYS A 327 -3.23 0.31 17.47
C LYS A 327 -3.34 1.63 18.22
N ASN A 328 -2.24 2.37 18.36
CA ASN A 328 -2.23 3.68 19.01
C ASN A 328 -3.06 4.73 18.26
N HIS A 329 -3.31 4.51 16.96
CA HIS A 329 -4.16 5.38 16.12
C HIS A 329 -5.56 4.78 15.89
N GLY A 330 -5.96 3.79 16.71
CA GLY A 330 -7.30 3.22 16.70
C GLY A 330 -7.54 2.14 15.64
N ILE A 331 -6.54 1.75 14.86
CA ILE A 331 -6.64 0.63 13.92
C ILE A 331 -6.41 -0.68 14.68
N ASN A 332 -7.45 -1.51 14.73
CA ASN A 332 -7.41 -2.82 15.35
C ASN A 332 -7.39 -3.92 14.28
N ILE A 333 -6.62 -4.95 14.55
CA ILE A 333 -6.53 -6.15 13.72
C ILE A 333 -6.94 -7.32 14.62
N ASN A 334 -8.07 -7.95 14.28
CA ASN A 334 -8.70 -9.01 15.06
C ASN A 334 -8.38 -10.38 14.48
#